data_84cd412eb5a44993046f4caf3f4f9185
#
_entry.id   84cd412eb5a44993046f4caf3f4f9185
#
_cell.length_a   1.000
_cell.length_b   1.000
_cell.length_c   1.000
_cell.angle_alpha   90.00
_cell.angle_beta   90.00
_cell.angle_gamma   90.00
#
_symmetry.space_group_name_H-M   'P 1'
#
loop_
_entity.id
_entity.type
_entity.pdbx_description
1 polymer ?
#
loop_
_entity_poly.entity_id
_entity_poly.type
_entity_poly.pdbx_seq_one_letter_code
_entity_poly.pdbx_strand_id
1 'polypeptide(L)'
;GGQGMAGTLADAQGKIGAVPLDMSEIAGNWRWADGALTLNGGLVLTDAAMDKRFAPLISRDAHLRFADGAIEARAGFDELERGRKILDTVIRHRFADSSGAADLIVKELRFDDNFQPEQLTTLAQGVVANVQGSVVGDGRIEWNAEGVTSRGTFATANTDLAAAFGPVTGLTSTLTFDDLLG
;
A
#
# COMPACT_ATOMS: atom_id res chain seq x y z
N GLY A 1 -16.54 -26.69 23.02
CA GLY A 1 -15.64 -26.45 21.91
C GLY A 1 -16.41 -26.16 20.64
N GLY A 2 -16.44 -24.91 20.16
CA GLY A 2 -17.07 -24.56 18.91
C GLY A 2 -16.36 -25.25 17.74
N GLN A 3 -17.12 -25.91 16.87
CA GLN A 3 -16.56 -26.45 15.64
C GLN A 3 -16.19 -25.28 14.73
N GLY A 4 -14.90 -25.11 14.46
CA GLY A 4 -14.42 -24.13 13.49
C GLY A 4 -14.70 -24.61 12.05
N MET A 5 -14.94 -23.66 11.14
CA MET A 5 -14.99 -23.90 9.70
C MET A 5 -13.73 -23.35 9.05
N ALA A 6 -13.25 -24.00 8.00
CA ALA A 6 -12.13 -23.52 7.22
C ALA A 6 -12.34 -23.87 5.74
N GLY A 7 -11.70 -23.11 4.88
CA GLY A 7 -11.78 -23.32 3.43
C GLY A 7 -10.75 -22.47 2.69
N THR A 8 -10.86 -22.50 1.38
CA THR A 8 -10.04 -21.72 0.46
C THR A 8 -10.89 -20.67 -0.25
N LEU A 9 -10.27 -19.55 -0.58
CA LEU A 9 -10.81 -18.49 -1.42
C LEU A 9 -9.91 -18.42 -2.67
N ALA A 10 -10.50 -18.28 -3.84
CA ALA A 10 -9.78 -18.11 -5.09
C ALA A 10 -10.47 -17.06 -5.95
N ASP A 11 -9.67 -16.19 -6.56
CA ASP A 11 -10.09 -15.18 -7.54
C ASP A 11 -11.25 -14.27 -7.07
N ALA A 12 -11.23 -13.89 -5.80
CA ALA A 12 -12.19 -12.93 -5.28
C ALA A 12 -11.75 -11.49 -5.58
N GLN A 13 -12.72 -10.59 -5.55
CA GLN A 13 -12.53 -9.15 -5.76
C GLN A 13 -13.14 -8.37 -4.62
N GLY A 14 -12.61 -7.18 -4.35
CA GLY A 14 -13.09 -6.30 -3.31
C GLY A 14 -12.74 -4.84 -3.57
N LYS A 15 -13.42 -3.95 -2.84
CA LYS A 15 -13.14 -2.51 -2.84
C LYS A 15 -12.98 -2.02 -1.42
N ILE A 16 -12.09 -1.07 -1.22
CA ILE A 16 -11.97 -0.38 0.07
C ILE A 16 -12.86 0.85 -0.02
N GLY A 17 -14.10 0.73 0.43
CA GLY A 17 -15.22 1.63 0.21
C GLY A 17 -14.95 3.13 0.07
N ALA A 18 -14.28 3.76 1.04
CA ALA A 18 -14.00 5.20 1.03
C ALA A 18 -12.69 5.57 0.32
N VAL A 19 -11.80 4.61 0.09
CA VAL A 19 -10.49 4.83 -0.54
C VAL A 19 -10.56 4.35 -1.98
N PRO A 20 -10.06 5.11 -2.98
CA PRO A 20 -10.17 4.74 -4.40
C PRO A 20 -9.18 3.63 -4.77
N LEU A 21 -9.34 2.46 -4.16
CA LEU A 21 -8.50 1.28 -4.35
C LEU A 21 -9.36 0.05 -4.65
N ASP A 22 -8.98 -0.69 -5.68
CA ASP A 22 -9.56 -1.97 -6.04
C ASP A 22 -8.62 -3.11 -5.66
N MET A 23 -9.17 -4.19 -5.14
CA MET A 23 -8.48 -5.44 -4.85
C MET A 23 -8.97 -6.52 -5.80
N SER A 24 -8.06 -7.25 -6.41
CA SER A 24 -8.34 -8.38 -7.30
C SER A 24 -7.44 -9.57 -6.98
N GLU A 25 -7.69 -10.70 -7.62
CA GLU A 25 -6.92 -11.94 -7.44
C GLU A 25 -6.77 -12.35 -5.97
N ILE A 26 -7.77 -12.02 -5.14
CA ILE A 26 -7.73 -12.37 -3.72
C ILE A 26 -7.83 -13.90 -3.61
N ALA A 27 -6.79 -14.51 -3.10
CA ALA A 27 -6.71 -15.95 -2.92
C ALA A 27 -6.03 -16.30 -1.60
N GLY A 28 -6.49 -17.38 -0.95
CA GLY A 28 -5.89 -17.80 0.30
C GLY A 28 -6.73 -18.79 1.08
N ASN A 29 -6.35 -19.01 2.32
CA ASN A 29 -7.02 -19.89 3.26
C ASN A 29 -7.76 -19.06 4.31
N TRP A 30 -8.98 -19.43 4.60
CA TRP A 30 -9.75 -18.81 5.65
C TRP A 30 -10.15 -19.80 6.76
N ARG A 31 -10.33 -19.29 7.95
CA ARG A 31 -10.82 -20.05 9.09
C ARG A 31 -11.77 -19.19 9.92
N TRP A 32 -12.89 -19.78 10.28
CA TRP A 32 -13.83 -19.24 11.27
C TRP A 32 -13.74 -20.10 12.53
N ALA A 33 -13.37 -19.51 13.65
CA ALA A 33 -13.33 -20.17 14.95
C ALA A 33 -13.49 -19.12 16.07
N ASP A 34 -14.16 -19.48 17.15
CA ASP A 34 -14.29 -18.67 18.35
C ASP A 34 -14.81 -17.22 18.07
N GLY A 35 -15.75 -17.10 17.12
CA GLY A 35 -16.31 -15.79 16.73
C GLY A 35 -15.42 -14.92 15.86
N ALA A 36 -14.27 -15.42 15.43
CA ALA A 36 -13.36 -14.69 14.55
C ALA A 36 -13.18 -15.37 13.20
N LEU A 37 -13.12 -14.57 12.13
CA LEU A 37 -12.68 -14.98 10.81
C LEU A 37 -11.22 -14.56 10.62
N THR A 38 -10.38 -15.48 10.22
CA THR A 38 -9.02 -15.19 9.77
C THR A 38 -8.86 -15.57 8.30
N LEU A 39 -8.11 -14.78 7.55
CA LEU A 39 -7.73 -15.05 6.16
C LEU A 39 -6.24 -14.80 6.00
N ASN A 40 -5.56 -15.75 5.34
CA ASN A 40 -4.16 -15.64 4.99
C ASN A 40 -3.99 -15.93 3.50
N GLY A 41 -3.34 -15.05 2.77
CA GLY A 41 -3.20 -15.23 1.33
C GLY A 41 -2.53 -14.08 0.63
N GLY A 42 -2.94 -13.85 -0.61
CA GLY A 42 -2.43 -12.78 -1.45
C GLY A 42 -3.53 -12.03 -2.17
N LEU A 43 -3.16 -10.89 -2.74
CA LEU A 43 -4.05 -10.05 -3.55
C LEU A 43 -3.23 -9.12 -4.44
N VAL A 44 -3.88 -8.58 -5.47
CA VAL A 44 -3.38 -7.46 -6.27
C VAL A 44 -4.17 -6.21 -5.91
N LEU A 45 -3.46 -5.12 -5.64
CA LEU A 45 -4.01 -3.80 -5.33
C LEU A 45 -3.80 -2.88 -6.54
N THR A 46 -4.86 -2.22 -6.99
CA THR A 46 -4.81 -1.26 -8.09
C THR A 46 -5.49 0.05 -7.70
N ASP A 47 -5.01 1.14 -8.28
CA ASP A 47 -5.70 2.43 -8.18
C ASP A 47 -7.01 2.38 -8.96
N ALA A 48 -8.11 2.74 -8.33
CA ALA A 48 -9.43 2.79 -8.95
C ALA A 48 -9.68 4.10 -9.71
N ALA A 49 -8.78 5.09 -9.61
CA ALA A 49 -8.88 6.33 -10.35
C ALA A 49 -8.72 6.10 -11.86
N MET A 50 -9.37 6.96 -12.67
CA MET A 50 -9.29 6.90 -14.13
C MET A 50 -7.85 7.17 -14.60
N ASP A 51 -7.21 8.18 -14.02
CA ASP A 51 -5.78 8.46 -14.15
C ASP A 51 -5.03 7.79 -13.00
N LYS A 52 -4.53 6.60 -13.25
CA LYS A 52 -3.87 5.78 -12.23
C LYS A 52 -2.62 6.47 -11.72
N ARG A 53 -2.54 6.67 -10.41
CA ARG A 53 -1.43 7.35 -9.74
C ARG A 53 -0.24 6.44 -9.50
N PHE A 54 -0.47 5.12 -9.39
CA PHE A 54 0.58 4.13 -9.17
C PHE A 54 0.33 2.83 -9.94
N ALA A 55 1.42 2.10 -10.19
CA ALA A 55 1.40 0.78 -10.81
C ALA A 55 0.78 -0.27 -9.88
N PRO A 56 0.19 -1.35 -10.42
CA PRO A 56 -0.35 -2.42 -9.60
C PRO A 56 0.66 -2.98 -8.60
N LEU A 57 0.21 -3.23 -7.37
CA LEU A 57 1.01 -3.80 -6.29
C LEU A 57 0.47 -5.19 -5.94
N ILE A 58 1.36 -6.11 -5.61
CA ILE A 58 0.99 -7.46 -5.20
C ILE A 58 1.40 -7.72 -3.75
N SER A 59 0.51 -8.33 -2.98
CA SER A 59 0.83 -8.92 -1.68
C SER A 59 0.72 -10.45 -1.78
N ARG A 60 1.67 -11.15 -1.17
CA ARG A 60 1.68 -12.61 -1.04
C ARG A 60 1.58 -13.07 0.42
N ASP A 61 1.59 -12.13 1.36
CA ASP A 61 1.63 -12.34 2.80
C ASP A 61 0.49 -11.63 3.55
N ALA A 62 -0.60 -11.33 2.83
CA ALA A 62 -1.76 -10.67 3.42
C ALA A 62 -2.38 -11.53 4.53
N HIS A 63 -2.60 -10.90 5.68
CA HIS A 63 -3.30 -11.48 6.82
C HIS A 63 -4.42 -10.57 7.25
N LEU A 64 -5.63 -11.11 7.40
CA LEU A 64 -6.80 -10.39 7.88
C LEU A 64 -7.44 -11.16 9.04
N ARG A 65 -7.84 -10.43 10.07
CA ARG A 65 -8.68 -10.92 11.16
C ARG A 65 -9.92 -10.02 11.27
N PHE A 66 -11.09 -10.64 11.23
CA PHE A 66 -12.36 -10.00 11.53
C PHE A 66 -12.92 -10.60 12.83
N ALA A 67 -13.17 -9.77 13.82
CA ALA A 67 -13.82 -10.14 15.07
C ALA A 67 -14.44 -8.91 15.71
N ASP A 68 -15.48 -9.09 16.51
CA ASP A 68 -16.11 -8.03 17.32
C ASP A 68 -16.49 -6.77 16.51
N GLY A 69 -16.92 -6.96 15.26
CA GLY A 69 -17.28 -5.86 14.35
C GLY A 69 -16.10 -5.01 13.85
N ALA A 70 -14.88 -5.53 13.95
CA ALA A 70 -13.68 -4.85 13.48
C ALA A 70 -12.83 -5.75 12.58
N ILE A 71 -12.12 -5.13 11.63
CA ILE A 71 -11.08 -5.75 10.83
C ILE A 71 -9.72 -5.23 11.28
N GLU A 72 -8.80 -6.14 11.45
CA GLU A 72 -7.35 -5.88 11.50
C GLU A 72 -6.71 -6.62 10.33
N ALA A 73 -5.93 -5.92 9.51
CA ALA A 73 -5.21 -6.53 8.41
C ALA A 73 -3.78 -6.01 8.32
N ARG A 74 -2.90 -6.84 7.79
CA ARG A 74 -1.51 -6.48 7.45
C ARG A 74 -1.12 -7.14 6.15
N ALA A 75 -0.31 -6.44 5.36
CA ALA A 75 0.20 -6.93 4.09
C ALA A 75 1.51 -6.24 3.74
N GLY A 76 2.42 -6.96 3.14
CA GLY A 76 3.55 -6.40 2.45
C GLY A 76 3.26 -6.31 0.96
N PHE A 77 3.57 -5.18 0.34
CA PHE A 77 3.33 -4.96 -1.08
C PHE A 77 4.64 -4.84 -1.85
N ASP A 78 4.70 -5.59 -2.94
CA ASP A 78 5.76 -5.56 -3.93
C ASP A 78 5.21 -4.99 -5.25
N GLU A 79 6.07 -4.39 -6.06
CA GLU A 79 5.75 -4.07 -7.45
C GLU A 79 5.54 -5.37 -8.23
N LEU A 80 4.50 -5.40 -9.09
CA LEU A 80 3.98 -6.63 -9.67
C LEU A 80 4.94 -7.32 -10.65
N GLU A 81 5.66 -6.54 -11.48
CA GLU A 81 6.48 -7.11 -12.58
C GLU A 81 7.84 -7.62 -12.10
N ARG A 82 8.50 -6.89 -11.19
CA ARG A 82 9.87 -7.18 -10.74
C ARG A 82 9.93 -7.74 -9.33
N GLY A 83 8.82 -7.65 -8.59
CA GLY A 83 8.76 -8.12 -7.20
C GLY A 83 9.59 -7.26 -6.24
N ARG A 84 9.80 -5.98 -6.58
CA ARG A 84 10.52 -5.06 -5.69
C ARG A 84 9.61 -4.65 -4.55
N LYS A 85 10.11 -4.78 -3.32
CA LYS A 85 9.39 -4.36 -2.11
C LYS A 85 9.12 -2.86 -2.14
N ILE A 86 7.86 -2.49 -1.97
CA ILE A 86 7.43 -1.10 -1.95
C ILE A 86 7.13 -0.66 -0.51
N LEU A 87 6.19 -1.32 0.16
CA LEU A 87 5.77 -0.94 1.51
C LEU A 87 5.17 -2.12 2.28
N ASP A 88 5.09 -1.94 3.59
CA ASP A 88 4.23 -2.73 4.47
C ASP A 88 3.04 -1.88 4.92
N THR A 89 1.89 -2.51 5.16
CA THR A 89 0.72 -1.81 5.68
C THR A 89 0.08 -2.55 6.85
N VAL A 90 -0.49 -1.77 7.77
CA VAL A 90 -1.38 -2.24 8.83
C VAL A 90 -2.69 -1.47 8.74
N ILE A 91 -3.79 -2.18 8.62
CA ILE A 91 -5.13 -1.62 8.43
C ILE A 91 -5.99 -1.99 9.63
N ARG A 92 -6.76 -1.03 10.12
CA ARG A 92 -7.80 -1.22 11.13
C ARG A 92 -9.08 -0.56 10.66
N HIS A 93 -10.19 -1.27 10.72
CA HIS A 93 -11.51 -0.75 10.36
C HIS A 93 -12.55 -1.21 11.36
N ARG A 94 -13.43 -0.31 11.78
CA ARG A 94 -14.59 -0.59 12.64
C ARG A 94 -15.87 -0.37 11.85
N PHE A 95 -16.75 -1.37 11.84
CA PHE A 95 -18.02 -1.29 11.12
C PHE A 95 -19.06 -0.42 11.84
N ALA A 96 -19.01 -0.32 13.16
CA ALA A 96 -19.98 0.41 13.96
C ALA A 96 -20.12 1.90 13.58
N ASP A 97 -19.00 2.53 13.21
CA ASP A 97 -18.93 3.94 12.84
C ASP A 97 -18.30 4.15 11.45
N SER A 98 -18.06 3.05 10.72
CA SER A 98 -17.42 3.06 9.40
C SER A 98 -16.05 3.76 9.39
N SER A 99 -15.36 3.82 10.54
CA SER A 99 -14.07 4.46 10.68
C SER A 99 -12.92 3.47 10.52
N GLY A 100 -11.77 3.97 10.08
CA GLY A 100 -10.59 3.16 9.99
C GLY A 100 -9.33 3.96 9.71
N ALA A 101 -8.21 3.26 9.71
CA ALA A 101 -6.91 3.80 9.35
C ALA A 101 -6.04 2.73 8.71
N ALA A 102 -5.17 3.17 7.80
CA ALA A 102 -4.09 2.39 7.22
C ALA A 102 -2.76 3.10 7.51
N ASP A 103 -1.86 2.41 8.18
CA ASP A 103 -0.46 2.82 8.34
C ASP A 103 0.35 2.23 7.20
N LEU A 104 1.12 3.06 6.50
CA LEU A 104 1.99 2.70 5.39
C LEU A 104 3.44 2.86 5.83
N ILE A 105 4.28 1.86 5.62
CA ILE A 105 5.67 1.85 6.10
C ILE A 105 6.59 1.49 4.93
N VAL A 106 7.40 2.45 4.51
CA VAL A 106 8.45 2.27 3.51
C VAL A 106 9.79 2.14 4.23
N LYS A 107 10.24 0.90 4.43
CA LYS A 107 11.49 0.62 5.15
C LYS A 107 12.72 0.94 4.32
N GLU A 108 12.67 0.60 3.04
CA GLU A 108 13.71 0.88 2.05
C GLU A 108 13.13 0.63 0.65
N LEU A 109 12.72 1.70 -0.03
CA LEU A 109 12.36 1.65 -1.44
C LEU A 109 13.58 2.09 -2.27
N ARG A 110 14.22 1.15 -2.94
CA ARG A 110 15.44 1.41 -3.71
C ARG A 110 15.12 1.63 -5.18
N PHE A 111 15.67 2.72 -5.72
CA PHE A 111 15.70 3.03 -7.14
C PHE A 111 17.11 2.81 -7.70
N ASP A 112 17.19 2.22 -8.89
CA ASP A 112 18.41 1.90 -9.63
C ASP A 112 18.10 1.80 -11.14
N ASP A 113 19.07 1.42 -11.96
CA ASP A 113 18.90 1.31 -13.42
C ASP A 113 17.77 0.35 -13.85
N ASN A 114 17.37 -0.58 -12.99
CA ASN A 114 16.33 -1.56 -13.28
C ASN A 114 14.95 -1.15 -12.78
N PHE A 115 14.87 -0.17 -11.89
CA PHE A 115 13.61 0.29 -11.32
C PHE A 115 13.66 1.77 -11.00
N GLN A 116 12.88 2.56 -11.72
CA GLN A 116 12.81 4.01 -11.62
C GLN A 116 11.46 4.48 -11.06
N PRO A 117 11.38 5.67 -10.45
CA PRO A 117 10.14 6.20 -9.87
C PRO A 117 8.95 6.22 -10.83
N GLU A 118 9.16 6.52 -12.11
CA GLU A 118 8.09 6.54 -13.11
C GLU A 118 7.48 5.16 -13.41
N GLN A 119 8.15 4.08 -13.03
CA GLN A 119 7.62 2.71 -13.11
C GLN A 119 6.70 2.37 -11.93
N LEU A 120 6.81 3.12 -10.84
CA LEU A 120 5.96 2.97 -9.68
C LEU A 120 4.80 3.96 -9.69
N THR A 121 5.05 5.21 -10.05
CA THR A 121 4.05 6.27 -9.98
C THR A 121 4.12 7.23 -11.16
N THR A 122 2.95 7.57 -11.70
CA THR A 122 2.83 8.58 -12.77
C THR A 122 3.21 9.98 -12.30
N LEU A 123 3.16 10.24 -10.98
CA LEU A 123 3.55 11.53 -10.40
C LEU A 123 5.04 11.86 -10.58
N ALA A 124 5.88 10.84 -10.80
CA ALA A 124 7.30 11.02 -11.07
C ALA A 124 7.62 11.35 -12.53
N GLN A 125 6.67 11.12 -13.46
CA GLN A 125 6.88 11.30 -14.88
C GLN A 125 7.22 12.76 -15.23
N GLY A 126 8.35 12.96 -15.90
CA GLY A 126 8.82 14.29 -16.30
C GLY A 126 9.33 15.18 -15.16
N VAL A 127 9.33 14.69 -13.92
CA VAL A 127 9.82 15.43 -12.74
C VAL A 127 11.25 15.02 -12.40
N VAL A 128 11.49 13.72 -12.30
CA VAL A 128 12.80 13.13 -12.00
C VAL A 128 13.09 11.95 -12.91
N ALA A 129 14.35 11.70 -13.20
CA ALA A 129 14.83 10.55 -13.94
C ALA A 129 16.22 10.11 -13.45
N ASN A 130 16.64 8.90 -13.83
CA ASN A 130 17.95 8.34 -13.48
C ASN A 130 18.19 8.37 -11.96
N VAL A 131 17.18 8.03 -11.17
CA VAL A 131 17.27 8.03 -9.72
C VAL A 131 18.12 6.84 -9.26
N GLN A 132 19.13 7.13 -8.47
CA GLN A 132 20.03 6.15 -7.83
C GLN A 132 20.01 6.42 -6.32
N GLY A 133 19.27 5.64 -5.55
CA GLY A 133 19.16 5.86 -4.11
C GLY A 133 17.99 5.12 -3.49
N SER A 134 17.76 5.42 -2.22
CA SER A 134 16.68 4.79 -1.45
C SER A 134 15.78 5.83 -0.80
N VAL A 135 14.50 5.50 -0.69
CA VAL A 135 13.50 6.26 0.05
C VAL A 135 13.04 5.45 1.25
N VAL A 136 12.97 6.09 2.39
CA VAL A 136 12.37 5.56 3.63
C VAL A 136 11.25 6.50 4.07
N GLY A 137 10.27 6.00 4.79
CA GLY A 137 9.23 6.88 5.32
C GLY A 137 8.00 6.12 5.79
N ASP A 138 7.04 6.91 6.19
CA ASP A 138 5.74 6.42 6.63
C ASP A 138 4.61 7.32 6.13
N GLY A 139 3.45 6.72 6.03
CA GLY A 139 2.23 7.41 5.69
C GLY A 139 1.05 6.87 6.50
N ARG A 140 0.00 7.66 6.57
CA ARG A 140 -1.24 7.27 7.21
C ARG A 140 -2.43 7.79 6.42
N ILE A 141 -3.38 6.89 6.19
CA ILE A 141 -4.68 7.19 5.60
C ILE A 141 -5.72 6.93 6.68
N GLU A 142 -6.60 7.88 6.93
CA GLU A 142 -7.70 7.76 7.87
C GLU A 142 -9.03 8.04 7.17
N TRP A 143 -10.06 7.28 7.51
CA TRP A 143 -11.40 7.47 6.95
C TRP A 143 -12.46 7.31 8.02
N ASN A 144 -13.56 8.02 7.83
CA ASN A 144 -14.77 7.96 8.62
C ASN A 144 -15.97 8.36 7.76
N ALA A 145 -17.13 8.57 8.37
CA ALA A 145 -18.34 8.99 7.66
C ALA A 145 -18.23 10.40 7.01
N GLU A 146 -17.28 11.22 7.44
CA GLU A 146 -17.07 12.59 6.93
C GLU A 146 -16.14 12.61 5.72
N GLY A 147 -15.28 11.62 5.55
CA GLY A 147 -14.36 11.53 4.40
C GLY A 147 -13.07 10.79 4.68
N VAL A 148 -12.09 11.04 3.83
CA VAL A 148 -10.76 10.46 3.87
C VAL A 148 -9.72 11.56 4.02
N THR A 149 -8.74 11.35 4.88
CA THR A 149 -7.55 12.20 5.02
C THR A 149 -6.31 11.34 4.89
N SER A 150 -5.23 11.91 4.40
CA SER A 150 -3.97 11.19 4.27
C SER A 150 -2.80 12.12 4.51
N ARG A 151 -1.71 11.58 5.07
CA ARG A 151 -0.46 12.30 5.31
C ARG A 151 0.71 11.35 5.26
N GLY A 152 1.90 11.87 5.02
CA GLY A 152 3.12 11.07 5.04
C GLY A 152 4.38 11.88 5.05
N THR A 153 5.45 11.25 5.50
CA THR A 153 6.79 11.82 5.49
C THR A 153 7.76 10.81 4.89
N PHE A 154 8.49 11.25 3.87
CA PHE A 154 9.46 10.41 3.16
C PHE A 154 10.80 11.12 3.08
N ALA A 155 11.85 10.38 3.29
CA ALA A 155 13.21 10.89 3.28
C ALA A 155 14.11 10.09 2.33
N THR A 156 15.08 10.78 1.75
CA THR A 156 16.17 10.17 0.99
C THR A 156 17.51 10.75 1.46
N ALA A 157 18.55 9.97 1.33
CA ALA A 157 19.89 10.41 1.65
C ALA A 157 20.87 9.91 0.58
N ASN A 158 21.80 10.79 0.20
CA ASN A 158 22.85 10.50 -0.77
C ASN A 158 22.30 9.91 -2.10
N THR A 159 21.23 10.52 -2.62
CA THR A 159 20.55 10.09 -3.83
C THR A 159 20.99 10.94 -5.02
N ASP A 160 21.33 10.30 -6.12
CA ASP A 160 21.61 10.93 -7.40
C ASP A 160 20.37 10.88 -8.29
N LEU A 161 20.10 11.93 -9.03
CA LEU A 161 18.99 11.99 -9.98
C LEU A 161 19.19 13.05 -11.05
N ALA A 162 18.43 12.97 -12.12
CA ALA A 162 18.28 14.03 -13.10
C ALA A 162 16.92 14.74 -12.87
N ALA A 163 16.96 16.03 -12.67
CA ALA A 163 15.78 16.90 -12.59
C ALA A 163 15.68 17.78 -13.83
N ALA A 164 14.54 18.46 -14.04
CA ALA A 164 14.30 19.35 -15.17
C ALA A 164 15.35 20.47 -15.29
N PHE A 165 15.97 20.89 -14.18
CA PHE A 165 17.01 21.93 -14.15
C PHE A 165 18.44 21.37 -14.20
N GLY A 166 18.62 20.05 -14.32
CA GLY A 166 19.92 19.40 -14.44
C GLY A 166 20.17 18.26 -13.46
N PRO A 167 21.38 17.67 -13.48
CA PRO A 167 21.75 16.58 -12.60
C PRO A 167 21.91 17.07 -11.14
N VAL A 168 21.46 16.25 -10.20
CA VAL A 168 21.63 16.45 -8.76
C VAL A 168 22.36 15.24 -8.20
N THR A 169 23.37 15.46 -7.39
CA THR A 169 24.15 14.39 -6.75
C THR A 169 24.14 14.55 -5.24
N GLY A 170 24.10 13.41 -4.53
CA GLY A 170 24.17 13.37 -3.08
C GLY A 170 22.98 14.03 -2.38
N LEU A 171 21.80 14.08 -3.02
CA LEU A 171 20.62 14.69 -2.45
C LEU A 171 20.25 14.02 -1.12
N THR A 172 20.09 14.85 -0.08
CA THR A 172 19.49 14.48 1.19
C THR A 172 18.29 15.38 1.42
N SER A 173 17.11 14.80 1.53
CA SER A 173 15.85 15.55 1.63
C SER A 173 14.83 14.79 2.45
N THR A 174 13.93 15.54 3.09
CA THR A 174 12.71 15.02 3.73
C THR A 174 11.52 15.79 3.16
N LEU A 175 10.54 15.05 2.68
CA LEU A 175 9.29 15.59 2.13
C LEU A 175 8.13 15.18 3.02
N THR A 176 7.30 16.14 3.38
CA THR A 176 6.06 15.90 4.10
C THR A 176 4.89 16.22 3.19
N PHE A 177 3.93 15.31 3.13
CA PHE A 177 2.70 15.43 2.36
C PHE A 177 1.52 15.53 3.33
N ASP A 178 0.69 16.54 3.16
CA ASP A 178 -0.55 16.72 3.91
C ASP A 178 -1.71 15.97 3.25
N ASP A 179 -1.55 15.53 2.01
CA ASP A 179 -2.43 14.65 1.28
C ASP A 179 -1.64 13.71 0.36
N LEU A 180 -1.72 12.39 0.62
CA LEU A 180 -1.08 11.35 -0.20
C LEU A 180 -1.99 10.85 -1.32
N LEU A 181 -3.29 11.13 -1.23
CA LEU A 181 -4.29 10.64 -2.19
C LEU A 181 -4.64 11.68 -3.25
N GLY A 182 -4.22 12.94 -3.09
CA GLY A 182 -4.30 14.01 -4.10
C GLY A 182 -5.66 14.63 -4.24
#